data_5d0a6bad8c00fb453694d8ccb4c99332
#
_entry.id   5d0a6bad8c00fb453694d8ccb4c99332
#
_cell.length_a   1.000
_cell.length_b   1.000
_cell.length_c   1.000
_cell.angle_alpha   90.00
_cell.angle_beta   90.00
_cell.angle_gamma   90.00
#
_symmetry.space_group_name_H-M   'P 1'
#
loop_
_entity.id
_entity.type
_entity.pdbx_description
1 polymer ?
#
loop_
_entity_poly.entity_id
_entity_poly.type
_entity_poly.pdbx_seq_one_letter_code
_entity_poly.pdbx_strand_id
1 'polypeptide(L)'
;MKRRNYSPHTIKNYMNILKHFVVWVNVPIEAVDHRKVAEYTDKLLSKRLKPKTINCHLACVRAFYHYLFHLEEMKIVNPVKKGSTLRMSKPLPRHLRDEEVSVLLRRITKPRDKAMVMVMLRCGLRVEELAHLQLADLDLRQSRIFVRHAKGGKQRVVYISNDAKQALVDYLRVRGSSRTRGIFLVEKGEFKGNPISVRGIQKRIEYYAQKTGLRICCHQLRHTMATQLLNAEAEVVTIQDLLGHSGISTTERYCTVSNIKVMRDYFKAMEVVMQRTSRGHP
;
A
#
# COMPACT_ATOMS: atom_id res chain seq x y z
N MET A 1 20.86 9.17 0.94
CA MET A 1 19.48 8.66 1.14
C MET A 1 18.68 9.47 2.17
N LYS A 2 19.19 9.71 3.39
CA LYS A 2 18.48 10.56 4.37
C LYS A 2 18.20 11.97 3.83
N ARG A 3 19.17 12.63 3.18
CA ARG A 3 19.00 13.94 2.54
C ARG A 3 17.95 13.98 1.40
N ARG A 4 17.57 12.84 0.83
CA ARG A 4 16.51 12.70 -0.18
C ARG A 4 15.17 12.23 0.41
N ASN A 5 15.02 12.28 1.71
CA ASN A 5 13.80 11.95 2.46
C ASN A 5 13.24 10.53 2.14
N TYR A 6 14.13 9.55 1.94
CA TYR A 6 13.71 8.15 1.81
C TYR A 6 13.20 7.61 3.15
N SER A 7 12.14 6.79 3.11
CA SER A 7 11.62 6.14 4.32
C SER A 7 12.68 5.25 4.98
N PRO A 8 12.66 5.08 6.32
CA PRO A 8 13.58 4.18 7.03
C PRO A 8 13.58 2.76 6.46
N HIS A 9 12.40 2.26 6.05
CA HIS A 9 12.26 0.94 5.43
C HIS A 9 12.98 0.87 4.07
N THR A 10 12.85 1.90 3.24
CA THR A 10 13.56 2.00 1.96
C THR A 10 15.07 2.00 2.17
N ILE A 11 15.56 2.81 3.12
CA ILE A 11 16.99 2.88 3.45
C ILE A 11 17.50 1.51 3.90
N LYS A 12 16.81 0.86 4.84
CA LYS A 12 17.17 -0.49 5.33
C LYS A 12 17.24 -1.51 4.19
N ASN A 13 16.26 -1.49 3.28
CA ASN A 13 16.22 -2.41 2.14
C ASN A 13 17.39 -2.18 1.17
N TYR A 14 17.68 -0.92 0.84
CA TYR A 14 18.83 -0.56 0.01
C TYR A 14 20.15 -0.99 0.65
N MET A 15 20.33 -0.71 1.95
CA MET A 15 21.55 -1.12 2.68
C MET A 15 21.75 -2.63 2.69
N ASN A 16 20.68 -3.39 2.91
CA ASN A 16 20.75 -4.85 2.87
C ASN A 16 21.15 -5.36 1.48
N ILE A 17 20.54 -4.83 0.42
CA ILE A 17 20.87 -5.22 -0.95
C ILE A 17 22.31 -4.88 -1.28
N LEU A 18 22.77 -3.66 -0.97
CA LEU A 18 24.15 -3.25 -1.22
C LEU A 18 25.14 -4.09 -0.43
N LYS A 19 24.87 -4.37 0.85
CA LYS A 19 25.71 -5.26 1.67
C LYS A 19 25.84 -6.64 1.02
N HIS A 20 24.73 -7.23 0.56
CA HIS A 20 24.76 -8.52 -0.13
C HIS A 20 25.57 -8.47 -1.45
N PHE A 21 25.45 -7.38 -2.19
CA PHE A 21 26.18 -7.21 -3.45
C PHE A 21 27.69 -7.07 -3.18
N VAL A 22 28.09 -6.15 -2.30
CA VAL A 22 29.51 -5.86 -2.01
C VAL A 22 30.23 -7.09 -1.43
N VAL A 23 29.59 -7.77 -0.47
CA VAL A 23 30.15 -9.02 0.12
C VAL A 23 30.31 -10.11 -0.94
N TRP A 24 29.37 -10.21 -1.86
CA TRP A 24 29.46 -11.24 -2.91
C TRP A 24 30.49 -10.92 -3.98
N VAL A 25 30.57 -9.66 -4.41
CA VAL A 25 31.42 -9.27 -5.52
C VAL A 25 32.91 -9.46 -5.19
N ASN A 26 33.26 -9.26 -3.91
CA ASN A 26 34.59 -9.51 -3.32
C ASN A 26 35.77 -8.96 -4.13
N VAL A 27 35.57 -7.82 -4.82
CA VAL A 27 36.60 -7.04 -5.51
C VAL A 27 36.35 -5.55 -5.24
N PRO A 28 37.36 -4.68 -5.43
CA PRO A 28 37.13 -3.23 -5.34
C PRO A 28 35.96 -2.79 -6.23
N ILE A 29 35.15 -1.85 -5.73
CA ILE A 29 33.95 -1.40 -6.46
C ILE A 29 34.27 -0.77 -7.81
N GLU A 30 35.46 -0.22 -7.98
CA GLU A 30 36.00 0.34 -9.22
C GLU A 30 36.27 -0.74 -10.28
N ALA A 31 36.62 -1.96 -9.84
CA ALA A 31 36.91 -3.08 -10.72
C ALA A 31 35.66 -3.87 -11.15
N VAL A 32 34.48 -3.50 -10.65
CA VAL A 32 33.23 -4.18 -11.00
C VAL A 32 32.78 -3.74 -12.40
N ASP A 33 32.74 -4.66 -13.33
CA ASP A 33 32.26 -4.45 -14.69
C ASP A 33 30.85 -5.03 -14.91
N HIS A 34 30.35 -4.93 -16.14
CA HIS A 34 29.04 -5.46 -16.52
C HIS A 34 28.97 -7.01 -16.48
N ARG A 35 30.12 -7.70 -16.67
CA ARG A 35 30.19 -9.18 -16.59
C ARG A 35 29.95 -9.63 -15.17
N LYS A 36 30.57 -8.93 -14.20
CA LYS A 36 30.38 -9.19 -12.78
C LYS A 36 28.93 -8.97 -12.32
N VAL A 37 28.25 -7.98 -12.89
CA VAL A 37 26.81 -7.76 -12.66
C VAL A 37 25.96 -8.88 -13.27
N ALA A 38 26.35 -9.41 -14.44
CA ALA A 38 25.67 -10.58 -15.03
C ALA A 38 25.83 -11.82 -14.15
N GLU A 39 27.05 -12.15 -13.70
CA GLU A 39 27.31 -13.24 -12.75
C GLU A 39 26.48 -13.09 -11.45
N TYR A 40 26.35 -11.84 -10.93
CA TYR A 40 25.49 -11.57 -9.78
C TYR A 40 24.03 -11.86 -10.06
N THR A 41 23.57 -11.51 -11.27
CA THR A 41 22.21 -11.81 -11.71
C THR A 41 21.97 -13.33 -11.79
N ASP A 42 22.92 -14.08 -12.36
CA ASP A 42 22.85 -15.54 -12.44
C ASP A 42 22.82 -16.19 -11.07
N LYS A 43 23.61 -15.68 -10.12
CA LYS A 43 23.53 -16.10 -8.72
C LYS A 43 22.15 -15.85 -8.10
N LEU A 44 21.54 -14.70 -8.37
CA LEU A 44 20.19 -14.41 -7.85
C LEU A 44 19.14 -15.31 -8.50
N LEU A 45 19.31 -15.65 -9.79
CA LEU A 45 18.48 -16.62 -10.50
C LEU A 45 18.64 -18.04 -9.93
N SER A 46 19.86 -18.50 -9.65
CA SER A 46 20.12 -19.80 -9.04
C SER A 46 19.48 -19.94 -7.66
N LYS A 47 19.34 -18.84 -6.92
CA LYS A 47 18.55 -18.75 -5.68
C LYS A 47 17.03 -18.71 -5.88
N ARG A 48 16.54 -18.90 -7.12
CA ARG A 48 15.13 -18.88 -7.51
C ARG A 48 14.39 -17.60 -7.09
N LEU A 49 15.08 -16.46 -7.06
CA LEU A 49 14.44 -15.18 -6.78
C LEU A 49 13.56 -14.75 -7.95
N LYS A 50 12.43 -14.11 -7.63
CA LYS A 50 11.52 -13.60 -8.67
C LYS A 50 12.17 -12.45 -9.46
N PRO A 51 11.92 -12.32 -10.79
CA PRO A 51 12.47 -11.24 -11.62
C PRO A 51 12.29 -9.85 -11.03
N LYS A 52 11.16 -9.57 -10.38
CA LYS A 52 10.92 -8.30 -9.67
C LYS A 52 11.93 -8.03 -8.56
N THR A 53 12.30 -9.06 -7.80
CA THR A 53 13.30 -8.96 -6.72
C THR A 53 14.68 -8.71 -7.31
N ILE A 54 15.05 -9.44 -8.36
CA ILE A 54 16.34 -9.27 -9.06
C ILE A 54 16.44 -7.87 -9.63
N ASN A 55 15.41 -7.38 -10.31
CA ASN A 55 15.36 -6.00 -10.82
C ASN A 55 15.48 -4.95 -9.72
N CYS A 56 14.96 -5.23 -8.52
CA CYS A 56 15.15 -4.35 -7.35
C CYS A 56 16.63 -4.31 -6.93
N HIS A 57 17.33 -5.45 -6.94
CA HIS A 57 18.77 -5.51 -6.68
C HIS A 57 19.54 -4.70 -7.72
N LEU A 58 19.28 -4.91 -9.00
CA LEU A 58 19.95 -4.18 -10.08
C LEU A 58 19.69 -2.67 -10.03
N ALA A 59 18.47 -2.26 -9.71
CA ALA A 59 18.12 -0.85 -9.52
C ALA A 59 18.87 -0.22 -8.35
N CYS A 60 19.06 -0.97 -7.25
CA CYS A 60 19.81 -0.53 -6.09
C CYS A 60 21.30 -0.36 -6.42
N VAL A 61 21.91 -1.35 -7.07
CA VAL A 61 23.31 -1.29 -7.54
C VAL A 61 23.51 -0.13 -8.52
N ARG A 62 22.62 0.03 -9.50
CA ARG A 62 22.65 1.17 -10.44
C ARG A 62 22.62 2.52 -9.73
N ALA A 63 21.74 2.67 -8.73
CA ALA A 63 21.62 3.90 -7.98
C ALA A 63 22.86 4.17 -7.11
N PHE A 64 23.52 3.13 -6.61
CA PHE A 64 24.77 3.25 -5.85
C PHE A 64 25.92 3.75 -6.73
N TYR A 65 26.14 3.16 -7.90
CA TYR A 65 27.18 3.63 -8.84
C TYR A 65 26.89 5.04 -9.36
N HIS A 66 25.62 5.37 -9.60
CA HIS A 66 25.23 6.73 -9.96
C HIS A 66 25.56 7.74 -8.82
N TYR A 67 25.38 7.33 -7.57
CA TYR A 67 25.76 8.14 -6.42
C TYR A 67 27.28 8.36 -6.36
N LEU A 68 28.08 7.31 -6.50
CA LEU A 68 29.55 7.40 -6.48
C LEU A 68 30.08 8.30 -7.60
N PHE A 69 29.53 8.19 -8.80
CA PHE A 69 29.96 8.99 -9.95
C PHE A 69 29.59 10.48 -9.79
N HIS A 70 28.34 10.78 -9.39
CA HIS A 70 27.85 12.18 -9.40
C HIS A 70 28.02 12.94 -8.10
N LEU A 71 28.12 12.29 -6.96
CA LEU A 71 28.16 12.95 -5.66
C LEU A 71 29.48 12.73 -4.91
N GLU A 72 30.18 11.65 -5.18
CA GLU A 72 31.53 11.40 -4.65
C GLU A 72 32.60 11.64 -5.71
N GLU A 73 32.22 12.07 -6.93
CA GLU A 73 33.07 12.42 -8.06
C GLU A 73 34.10 11.34 -8.44
N MET A 74 33.78 10.09 -8.13
CA MET A 74 34.66 8.98 -8.47
C MET A 74 34.65 8.71 -9.97
N LYS A 75 35.84 8.52 -10.56
CA LYS A 75 36.00 8.16 -11.99
C LYS A 75 35.64 6.68 -12.26
N ILE A 76 34.38 6.33 -12.09
CA ILE A 76 33.87 4.96 -12.27
C ILE A 76 32.73 4.92 -13.30
N VAL A 77 32.61 3.80 -14.00
CA VAL A 77 31.52 3.56 -14.93
C VAL A 77 30.44 2.73 -14.23
N ASN A 78 29.18 3.08 -14.46
CA ASN A 78 28.08 2.28 -13.89
C ASN A 78 28.00 0.92 -14.61
N PRO A 79 28.27 -0.19 -13.90
CA PRO A 79 28.31 -1.52 -14.51
C PRO A 79 26.93 -2.07 -14.88
N VAL A 80 25.83 -1.48 -14.35
CA VAL A 80 24.46 -1.90 -14.65
C VAL A 80 23.98 -1.21 -15.92
N LYS A 81 24.19 -1.82 -17.09
CA LYS A 81 23.81 -1.27 -18.40
C LYS A 81 22.28 -1.14 -18.56
N LYS A 82 21.85 -0.30 -19.51
CA LYS A 82 20.47 -0.31 -20.02
C LYS A 82 20.19 -1.71 -20.59
N GLY A 83 19.05 -2.32 -20.24
CA GLY A 83 18.73 -3.69 -20.70
C GLY A 83 19.14 -4.82 -19.75
N SER A 84 19.97 -4.58 -18.72
CA SER A 84 20.30 -5.59 -17.71
C SER A 84 19.10 -6.08 -16.88
N THR A 85 17.94 -5.41 -16.97
CA THR A 85 16.74 -5.78 -16.23
C THR A 85 16.02 -6.95 -16.88
N LEU A 86 15.59 -7.91 -16.05
CA LEU A 86 14.81 -9.05 -16.52
C LEU A 86 13.40 -8.61 -16.96
N ARG A 87 12.92 -9.21 -18.04
CA ARG A 87 11.52 -9.03 -18.46
C ARG A 87 10.57 -9.51 -17.36
N MET A 88 9.54 -8.74 -17.12
CA MET A 88 8.51 -9.07 -16.14
C MET A 88 7.17 -9.22 -16.85
N SER A 89 6.45 -10.29 -16.54
CA SER A 89 5.02 -10.33 -16.82
C SER A 89 4.33 -9.25 -15.96
N LYS A 90 3.34 -8.57 -16.53
CA LYS A 90 2.48 -7.62 -15.81
C LYS A 90 1.13 -8.30 -15.57
N PRO A 91 1.01 -9.21 -14.60
CA PRO A 91 -0.28 -9.80 -14.29
C PRO A 91 -1.23 -8.70 -13.84
N LEU A 92 -2.50 -8.84 -14.21
CA LEU A 92 -3.55 -7.95 -13.71
C LEU A 92 -3.58 -7.99 -12.18
N PRO A 93 -3.75 -6.83 -11.52
CA PRO A 93 -3.89 -6.78 -10.07
C PRO A 93 -5.04 -7.69 -9.63
N ARG A 94 -4.76 -8.63 -8.74
CA ARG A 94 -5.79 -9.48 -8.18
C ARG A 94 -6.64 -8.65 -7.21
N HIS A 95 -7.95 -8.65 -7.44
CA HIS A 95 -8.97 -8.08 -6.55
C HIS A 95 -9.92 -9.18 -6.07
N LEU A 96 -10.70 -8.90 -5.06
CA LEU A 96 -11.79 -9.79 -4.62
C LEU A 96 -13.03 -9.55 -5.48
N ARG A 97 -13.70 -10.63 -5.86
CA ARG A 97 -15.04 -10.57 -6.46
C ARG A 97 -16.06 -10.16 -5.41
N ASP A 98 -17.23 -9.69 -5.81
CA ASP A 98 -18.25 -9.19 -4.89
C ASP A 98 -18.74 -10.30 -3.93
N GLU A 99 -18.84 -11.55 -4.41
CA GLU A 99 -19.17 -12.71 -3.60
C GLU A 99 -18.08 -12.98 -2.55
N GLU A 100 -16.81 -12.87 -2.92
CA GLU A 100 -15.67 -13.05 -1.99
C GLU A 100 -15.65 -11.96 -0.93
N VAL A 101 -16.02 -10.71 -1.30
CA VAL A 101 -16.19 -9.60 -0.34
C VAL A 101 -17.31 -9.92 0.64
N SER A 102 -18.46 -10.40 0.16
CA SER A 102 -19.60 -10.77 0.99
C SER A 102 -19.25 -11.90 1.98
N VAL A 103 -18.55 -12.94 1.52
CA VAL A 103 -18.04 -14.04 2.37
C VAL A 103 -17.11 -13.51 3.46
N LEU A 104 -16.17 -12.63 3.08
CA LEU A 104 -15.25 -12.01 4.03
C LEU A 104 -15.99 -11.22 5.10
N LEU A 105 -16.89 -10.32 4.70
CA LEU A 105 -17.59 -9.41 5.61
C LEU A 105 -18.52 -10.15 6.58
N ARG A 106 -19.19 -11.24 6.13
CA ARG A 106 -19.99 -12.10 7.00
C ARG A 106 -19.17 -12.82 8.07
N ARG A 107 -17.91 -13.17 7.77
CA ARG A 107 -17.05 -13.88 8.71
C ARG A 107 -16.44 -13.00 9.77
N ILE A 108 -16.46 -11.69 9.60
CA ILE A 108 -15.86 -10.73 10.55
C ILE A 108 -16.90 -10.33 11.59
N THR A 109 -16.80 -10.91 12.78
CA THR A 109 -17.71 -10.62 13.91
C THR A 109 -17.20 -9.53 14.86
N LYS A 110 -15.86 -9.27 14.87
CA LYS A 110 -15.27 -8.27 15.76
C LYS A 110 -15.45 -6.85 15.20
N PRO A 111 -16.06 -5.92 15.95
CA PRO A 111 -16.30 -4.55 15.48
C PRO A 111 -15.03 -3.85 15.00
N ARG A 112 -13.90 -3.96 15.74
CA ARG A 112 -12.62 -3.39 15.34
C ARG A 112 -12.15 -3.91 13.98
N ASP A 113 -12.15 -5.23 13.82
CA ASP A 113 -11.62 -5.86 12.63
C ASP A 113 -12.54 -5.56 11.42
N LYS A 114 -13.86 -5.49 11.65
CA LYS A 114 -14.82 -5.07 10.63
C LYS A 114 -14.57 -3.63 10.19
N ALA A 115 -14.41 -2.71 11.14
CA ALA A 115 -14.11 -1.32 10.82
C ALA A 115 -12.76 -1.18 10.06
N MET A 116 -11.70 -1.90 10.44
CA MET A 116 -10.43 -1.90 9.72
C MET A 116 -10.59 -2.38 8.26
N VAL A 117 -11.29 -3.49 8.06
CA VAL A 117 -11.53 -4.05 6.72
C VAL A 117 -12.38 -3.11 5.89
N MET A 118 -13.46 -2.57 6.45
CA MET A 118 -14.35 -1.63 5.77
C MET A 118 -13.62 -0.35 5.34
N VAL A 119 -12.81 0.25 6.20
CA VAL A 119 -12.02 1.43 5.84
C VAL A 119 -11.01 1.13 4.71
N MET A 120 -10.35 -0.02 4.72
CA MET A 120 -9.46 -0.40 3.61
C MET A 120 -10.24 -0.67 2.31
N LEU A 121 -11.40 -1.31 2.41
CA LEU A 121 -12.21 -1.76 1.28
C LEU A 121 -13.03 -0.63 0.65
N ARG A 122 -13.51 0.34 1.44
CA ARG A 122 -14.39 1.42 0.96
C ARG A 122 -13.67 2.76 0.78
N CYS A 123 -12.70 3.05 1.67
CA CYS A 123 -11.94 4.31 1.59
C CYS A 123 -10.55 4.14 0.93
N GLY A 124 -10.14 2.90 0.67
CA GLY A 124 -8.90 2.59 -0.05
C GLY A 124 -7.61 2.97 0.69
N LEU A 125 -7.62 3.03 2.02
CA LEU A 125 -6.43 3.33 2.80
C LEU A 125 -5.36 2.24 2.65
N ARG A 126 -4.09 2.66 2.64
CA ARG A 126 -2.96 1.73 2.80
C ARG A 126 -2.90 1.25 4.24
N VAL A 127 -2.36 0.05 4.47
CA VAL A 127 -2.24 -0.50 5.83
C VAL A 127 -1.45 0.40 6.77
N GLU A 128 -0.42 1.09 6.27
CA GLU A 128 0.37 2.05 7.04
C GLU A 128 -0.46 3.29 7.40
N GLU A 129 -1.26 3.80 6.46
CA GLU A 129 -2.18 4.93 6.68
C GLU A 129 -3.23 4.57 7.74
N LEU A 130 -3.79 3.35 7.64
CA LEU A 130 -4.76 2.83 8.61
C LEU A 130 -4.16 2.69 10.03
N ALA A 131 -2.92 2.17 10.13
CA ALA A 131 -2.24 1.98 11.42
C ALA A 131 -1.95 3.30 12.14
N HIS A 132 -1.72 4.40 11.39
CA HIS A 132 -1.42 5.72 11.94
C HIS A 132 -2.64 6.65 12.00
N LEU A 133 -3.84 6.15 11.68
CA LEU A 133 -5.06 6.95 11.66
C LEU A 133 -5.44 7.37 13.09
N GLN A 134 -5.70 8.66 13.29
CA GLN A 134 -6.06 9.24 14.58
C GLN A 134 -7.53 9.65 14.63
N LEU A 135 -8.09 9.79 15.83
CA LEU A 135 -9.46 10.24 16.02
C LEU A 135 -9.72 11.62 15.41
N ALA A 136 -8.73 12.52 15.47
CA ALA A 136 -8.79 13.85 14.86
C ALA A 136 -8.78 13.84 13.32
N ASP A 137 -8.49 12.69 12.69
CA ASP A 137 -8.52 12.55 11.24
C ASP A 137 -9.92 12.16 10.72
N LEU A 138 -10.84 11.79 11.62
CA LEU A 138 -12.21 11.40 11.27
C LEU A 138 -13.16 12.59 11.36
N ASP A 139 -13.87 12.86 10.29
CA ASP A 139 -15.04 13.72 10.27
C ASP A 139 -16.27 12.87 9.88
N LEU A 140 -16.89 12.27 10.89
CA LEU A 140 -18.05 11.42 10.67
C LEU A 140 -19.30 12.21 10.24
N ARG A 141 -19.37 13.51 10.54
CA ARG A 141 -20.48 14.37 10.11
C ARG A 141 -20.47 14.54 8.60
N GLN A 142 -19.31 14.87 8.04
CA GLN A 142 -19.10 15.03 6.60
C GLN A 142 -18.65 13.74 5.90
N SER A 143 -18.66 12.60 6.59
CA SER A 143 -18.30 11.28 6.07
C SER A 143 -16.95 11.29 5.33
N ARG A 144 -15.90 11.82 5.97
CA ARG A 144 -14.55 11.93 5.38
C ARG A 144 -13.43 11.58 6.36
N ILE A 145 -12.28 11.18 5.81
CA ILE A 145 -11.04 10.90 6.53
C ILE A 145 -9.93 11.73 5.93
N PHE A 146 -9.17 12.42 6.77
CA PHE A 146 -7.97 13.15 6.41
C PHE A 146 -6.76 12.21 6.49
N VAL A 147 -6.20 11.82 5.37
CA VAL A 147 -5.01 10.96 5.32
C VAL A 147 -3.76 11.82 5.34
N ARG A 148 -3.18 12.02 6.53
CA ARG A 148 -2.03 12.92 6.75
C ARG A 148 -0.69 12.23 6.49
N HIS A 149 -0.58 10.95 6.79
CA HIS A 149 0.66 10.16 6.70
C HIS A 149 0.73 9.33 5.40
N ALA A 150 0.54 10.00 4.24
CA ALA A 150 0.63 9.31 2.97
C ALA A 150 2.09 9.18 2.49
N LYS A 151 2.37 8.13 1.70
CA LYS A 151 3.68 7.92 1.08
C LYS A 151 4.05 9.12 0.20
N GLY A 152 5.23 9.72 0.45
CA GLY A 152 5.69 10.91 -0.27
C GLY A 152 5.17 12.23 0.29
N GLY A 153 4.56 12.26 1.49
CA GLY A 153 4.14 13.49 2.18
C GLY A 153 2.86 14.14 1.63
N LYS A 154 2.24 13.59 0.59
CA LYS A 154 1.00 14.14 0.01
C LYS A 154 -0.19 13.78 0.88
N GLN A 155 -0.81 14.78 1.48
CA GLN A 155 -2.08 14.62 2.20
C GLN A 155 -3.24 14.50 1.21
N ARG A 156 -4.28 13.77 1.61
CA ARG A 156 -5.53 13.68 0.82
C ARG A 156 -6.73 13.46 1.72
N VAL A 157 -7.89 13.77 1.19
CA VAL A 157 -9.18 13.44 1.80
C VAL A 157 -9.76 12.22 1.08
N VAL A 158 -10.29 11.27 1.84
CA VAL A 158 -11.07 10.16 1.31
C VAL A 158 -12.45 10.16 1.97
N TYR A 159 -13.44 9.59 1.28
CA TYR A 159 -14.82 9.61 1.73
C TYR A 159 -15.20 8.26 2.33
N ILE A 160 -16.16 8.28 3.26
CA ILE A 160 -16.61 7.11 4.01
C ILE A 160 -18.03 6.77 3.52
N SER A 161 -18.22 5.58 2.95
CA SER A 161 -19.55 5.06 2.60
C SER A 161 -20.37 4.77 3.87
N ASN A 162 -21.68 4.70 3.74
CA ASN A 162 -22.58 4.50 4.89
C ASN A 162 -22.28 3.22 5.65
N ASP A 163 -21.98 2.11 4.95
CA ASP A 163 -21.61 0.83 5.56
C ASP A 163 -20.28 0.91 6.33
N ALA A 164 -19.28 1.60 5.80
CA ALA A 164 -18.01 1.83 6.50
C ALA A 164 -18.16 2.78 7.69
N LYS A 165 -19.02 3.80 7.57
CA LYS A 165 -19.34 4.72 8.65
C LYS A 165 -20.01 3.98 9.82
N GLN A 166 -20.99 3.13 9.53
CA GLN A 166 -21.65 2.32 10.54
C GLN A 166 -20.64 1.41 11.25
N ALA A 167 -19.79 0.70 10.52
CA ALA A 167 -18.75 -0.15 11.11
C ALA A 167 -17.76 0.64 12.00
N LEU A 168 -17.40 1.87 11.62
CA LEU A 168 -16.58 2.75 12.45
C LEU A 168 -17.31 3.17 13.73
N VAL A 169 -18.56 3.58 13.62
CA VAL A 169 -19.38 3.98 14.79
C VAL A 169 -19.54 2.80 15.77
N ASP A 170 -19.85 1.61 15.27
CA ASP A 170 -19.99 0.41 16.10
C ASP A 170 -18.69 0.06 16.83
N TYR A 171 -17.57 0.21 16.14
CA TYR A 171 -16.27 0.02 16.77
C TYR A 171 -15.96 1.12 17.80
N LEU A 172 -16.19 2.39 17.48
CA LEU A 172 -15.91 3.50 18.39
C LEU A 172 -16.73 3.43 19.69
N ARG A 173 -17.95 2.88 19.65
CA ARG A 173 -18.77 2.62 20.86
C ARG A 173 -18.10 1.61 21.80
N VAL A 174 -17.42 0.59 21.29
CA VAL A 174 -16.76 -0.47 22.07
C VAL A 174 -15.27 -0.26 22.29
N ARG A 175 -14.69 0.73 21.61
CA ARG A 175 -13.26 1.04 21.68
C ARG A 175 -12.80 1.40 23.10
N GLY A 176 -13.68 2.01 23.88
CA GLY A 176 -13.37 2.51 25.21
C GLY A 176 -12.45 3.75 25.20
N SER A 177 -12.20 4.28 26.37
CA SER A 177 -11.23 5.35 26.58
C SER A 177 -9.81 4.80 26.48
N SER A 178 -8.90 5.57 25.89
CA SER A 178 -7.48 5.25 25.82
C SER A 178 -6.66 6.54 25.80
N ARG A 179 -5.46 6.51 26.40
CA ARG A 179 -4.52 7.62 26.38
C ARG A 179 -3.99 7.93 24.97
N THR A 180 -4.07 6.97 24.06
CA THR A 180 -3.63 7.15 22.67
C THR A 180 -4.73 7.74 21.80
N ARG A 181 -4.32 8.62 20.86
CA ARG A 181 -5.20 9.20 19.84
C ARG A 181 -5.46 8.28 18.64
N GLY A 182 -4.76 7.15 18.55
CA GLY A 182 -4.93 6.16 17.47
C GLY A 182 -6.33 5.59 17.45
N ILE A 183 -6.94 5.39 16.28
CA ILE A 183 -8.30 4.84 16.18
C ILE A 183 -8.29 3.37 16.56
N PHE A 184 -7.47 2.56 15.92
CA PHE A 184 -7.48 1.11 16.06
C PHE A 184 -6.50 0.66 17.13
N LEU A 185 -7.02 -0.01 18.17
CA LEU A 185 -6.26 -0.43 19.35
C LEU A 185 -6.06 -1.94 19.39
N VAL A 186 -5.00 -2.35 20.07
CA VAL A 186 -4.78 -3.75 20.45
C VAL A 186 -5.77 -4.11 21.55
N GLU A 187 -6.55 -5.19 21.38
CA GLU A 187 -7.62 -5.57 22.31
C GLU A 187 -7.17 -6.51 23.43
N LYS A 188 -6.07 -7.26 23.21
CA LYS A 188 -5.62 -8.32 24.16
C LYS A 188 -4.09 -8.35 24.27
N GLY A 189 -3.61 -8.91 25.38
CA GLY A 189 -2.19 -9.10 25.66
C GLY A 189 -1.51 -7.87 26.24
N GLU A 190 -0.20 -7.95 26.38
CA GLU A 190 0.68 -6.93 26.98
C GLU A 190 0.49 -5.52 26.36
N PHE A 191 0.24 -5.44 25.05
CA PHE A 191 0.07 -4.17 24.33
C PHE A 191 -1.38 -3.68 24.26
N LYS A 192 -2.29 -4.23 25.09
CA LYS A 192 -3.70 -3.81 25.12
C LYS A 192 -3.82 -2.30 25.32
N GLY A 193 -4.65 -1.66 24.49
CA GLY A 193 -4.89 -0.22 24.52
C GLY A 193 -3.89 0.60 23.71
N ASN A 194 -2.79 0.02 23.24
CA ASN A 194 -1.86 0.69 22.33
C ASN A 194 -2.39 0.67 20.88
N PRO A 195 -1.96 1.59 20.01
CA PRO A 195 -2.30 1.55 18.59
C PRO A 195 -1.86 0.23 17.97
N ILE A 196 -2.73 -0.34 17.13
CA ILE A 196 -2.39 -1.59 16.42
C ILE A 196 -1.32 -1.32 15.37
N SER A 197 -0.27 -2.15 15.36
CA SER A 197 0.81 -2.02 14.37
C SER A 197 0.38 -2.51 12.99
N VAL A 198 1.11 -2.10 11.95
CA VAL A 198 0.95 -2.61 10.57
C VAL A 198 0.94 -4.14 10.54
N ARG A 199 1.88 -4.78 11.24
CA ARG A 199 1.94 -6.25 11.32
C ARG A 199 0.75 -6.85 12.05
N GLY A 200 0.24 -6.16 13.08
CA GLY A 200 -0.98 -6.55 13.79
C GLY A 200 -2.19 -6.56 12.85
N ILE A 201 -2.37 -5.52 12.02
CA ILE A 201 -3.43 -5.45 11.01
C ILE A 201 -3.26 -6.58 9.99
N GLN A 202 -2.05 -6.77 9.45
CA GLN A 202 -1.76 -7.85 8.50
C GLN A 202 -2.12 -9.23 9.06
N LYS A 203 -1.73 -9.53 10.31
CA LYS A 203 -2.08 -10.80 10.98
C LYS A 203 -3.60 -10.97 11.13
N ARG A 204 -4.35 -9.89 11.34
CA ARG A 204 -5.82 -9.98 11.39
C ARG A 204 -6.41 -10.33 10.03
N ILE A 205 -5.89 -9.73 8.94
CA ILE A 205 -6.32 -10.08 7.59
C ILE A 205 -5.92 -11.52 7.23
N GLU A 206 -4.68 -11.95 7.57
CA GLU A 206 -4.22 -13.33 7.40
C GLU A 206 -5.14 -14.34 8.11
N TYR A 207 -5.57 -14.02 9.35
CA TYR A 207 -6.50 -14.85 10.10
C TYR A 207 -7.86 -15.01 9.39
N TYR A 208 -8.44 -13.92 8.85
CA TYR A 208 -9.69 -14.01 8.10
C TYR A 208 -9.52 -14.68 6.74
N ALA A 209 -8.38 -14.51 6.09
CA ALA A 209 -8.02 -15.24 4.88
C ALA A 209 -8.07 -16.75 5.10
N GLN A 210 -7.44 -17.23 6.18
CA GLN A 210 -7.48 -18.66 6.56
C GLN A 210 -8.90 -19.14 6.89
N LYS A 211 -9.66 -18.34 7.65
CA LYS A 211 -11.03 -18.69 8.03
C LYS A 211 -12.02 -18.78 6.86
N THR A 212 -11.76 -18.06 5.79
CA THR A 212 -12.64 -18.02 4.60
C THR A 212 -12.13 -18.87 3.44
N GLY A 213 -10.91 -19.42 3.52
CA GLY A 213 -10.24 -20.08 2.41
C GLY A 213 -9.83 -19.12 1.27
N LEU A 214 -10.03 -17.82 1.46
CA LEU A 214 -9.73 -16.81 0.44
C LEU A 214 -8.27 -16.37 0.53
N ARG A 215 -7.67 -16.04 -0.62
CA ARG A 215 -6.34 -15.44 -0.65
C ARG A 215 -6.48 -13.91 -0.55
N ILE A 216 -6.35 -13.37 0.65
CA ILE A 216 -6.56 -11.95 0.93
C ILE A 216 -5.32 -11.34 1.59
N CYS A 217 -4.97 -10.13 1.17
CA CYS A 217 -4.01 -9.27 1.86
C CYS A 217 -4.51 -7.82 1.89
N CYS A 218 -3.95 -6.99 2.77
CA CYS A 218 -4.36 -5.59 2.91
C CYS A 218 -4.37 -4.82 1.59
N HIS A 219 -3.38 -5.07 0.72
CA HIS A 219 -3.28 -4.37 -0.55
C HIS A 219 -4.37 -4.76 -1.55
N GLN A 220 -4.85 -6.02 -1.49
CA GLN A 220 -5.95 -6.47 -2.33
C GLN A 220 -7.28 -5.80 -1.97
N LEU A 221 -7.56 -5.52 -0.69
CA LEU A 221 -8.75 -4.78 -0.29
C LEU A 221 -8.82 -3.41 -0.97
N ARG A 222 -7.68 -2.71 -1.01
CA ARG A 222 -7.56 -1.44 -1.72
C ARG A 222 -7.68 -1.60 -3.25
N HIS A 223 -7.13 -2.66 -3.83
CA HIS A 223 -7.32 -2.96 -5.26
C HIS A 223 -8.78 -3.30 -5.57
N THR A 224 -9.45 -4.02 -4.67
CA THR A 224 -10.88 -4.33 -4.79
C THR A 224 -11.71 -3.05 -4.85
N MET A 225 -11.47 -2.09 -3.95
CA MET A 225 -12.12 -0.78 -4.00
C MET A 225 -11.94 -0.09 -5.37
N ALA A 226 -10.69 -0.04 -5.85
CA ALA A 226 -10.40 0.60 -7.13
C ALA A 226 -11.14 -0.08 -8.30
N THR A 227 -11.14 -1.43 -8.31
CA THR A 227 -11.83 -2.20 -9.35
C THR A 227 -13.35 -2.07 -9.24
N GLN A 228 -13.90 -2.10 -8.03
CA GLN A 228 -15.33 -1.91 -7.82
C GLN A 228 -15.80 -0.51 -8.27
N LEU A 229 -15.03 0.55 -7.96
CA LEU A 229 -15.32 1.90 -8.42
C LEU A 229 -15.24 2.00 -9.96
N LEU A 230 -14.22 1.38 -10.57
CA LEU A 230 -14.08 1.36 -12.02
C LEU A 230 -15.26 0.62 -12.70
N ASN A 231 -15.67 -0.54 -12.15
CA ASN A 231 -16.80 -1.32 -12.63
C ASN A 231 -18.16 -0.61 -12.39
N ALA A 232 -18.18 0.38 -11.49
CA ALA A 232 -19.31 1.26 -11.22
C ALA A 232 -19.20 2.60 -11.98
N GLU A 233 -18.39 2.64 -13.04
CA GLU A 233 -18.22 3.77 -13.95
C GLU A 233 -17.66 5.05 -13.33
N ALA A 234 -16.98 4.96 -12.17
CA ALA A 234 -16.27 6.10 -11.62
C ALA A 234 -15.08 6.49 -12.51
N GLU A 235 -14.86 7.77 -12.68
CA GLU A 235 -13.76 8.28 -13.47
C GLU A 235 -12.40 7.81 -12.91
N VAL A 236 -11.50 7.40 -13.79
CA VAL A 236 -10.14 6.94 -13.42
C VAL A 236 -9.38 8.00 -12.65
N VAL A 237 -9.54 9.28 -12.98
CA VAL A 237 -8.92 10.41 -12.27
C VAL A 237 -9.41 10.48 -10.84
N THR A 238 -10.73 10.34 -10.61
CA THR A 238 -11.32 10.27 -9.26
C THR A 238 -10.73 9.12 -8.44
N ILE A 239 -10.61 7.93 -9.05
CA ILE A 239 -10.02 6.75 -8.39
C ILE A 239 -8.54 7.01 -8.03
N GLN A 240 -7.78 7.64 -8.92
CA GLN A 240 -6.37 7.96 -8.68
C GLN A 240 -6.19 8.95 -7.54
N ASP A 241 -7.03 9.98 -7.47
CA ASP A 241 -7.01 10.97 -6.39
C ASP A 241 -7.36 10.34 -5.03
N LEU A 242 -8.41 9.52 -4.98
CA LEU A 242 -8.79 8.77 -3.78
C LEU A 242 -7.65 7.84 -3.31
N LEU A 243 -6.98 7.19 -4.24
CA LEU A 243 -5.86 6.30 -3.93
C LEU A 243 -4.55 7.07 -3.62
N GLY A 244 -4.42 8.34 -4.01
CA GLY A 244 -3.17 9.10 -3.86
C GLY A 244 -2.02 8.43 -4.60
N HIS A 245 -2.19 8.10 -5.88
CA HIS A 245 -1.14 7.57 -6.73
C HIS A 245 -0.28 8.73 -7.24
N SER A 246 1.00 8.76 -6.85
CA SER A 246 1.96 9.82 -7.22
C SER A 246 2.56 9.68 -8.62
N GLY A 247 2.03 8.82 -9.46
CA GLY A 247 2.67 8.43 -10.71
C GLY A 247 1.84 8.72 -11.95
N ILE A 248 1.60 10.00 -12.25
CA ILE A 248 1.34 10.44 -13.64
C ILE A 248 2.05 11.78 -13.84
N SER A 249 3.14 11.76 -14.57
CA SER A 249 3.96 12.91 -14.94
C SER A 249 3.31 13.89 -15.93
N THR A 250 1.99 13.79 -16.15
CA THR A 250 1.26 14.62 -17.09
C THR A 250 0.01 15.31 -16.53
N THR A 251 -0.29 15.16 -15.24
CA THR A 251 -1.57 15.61 -14.70
C THR A 251 -1.49 16.85 -13.80
N GLU A 252 -0.40 17.59 -13.78
CA GLU A 252 -0.37 18.93 -13.16
C GLU A 252 -1.41 19.90 -13.75
N ARG A 253 -1.96 19.62 -14.94
CA ARG A 253 -3.03 20.43 -15.59
C ARG A 253 -4.45 20.10 -15.15
N TYR A 254 -4.69 18.97 -14.47
CA TYR A 254 -6.03 18.54 -14.05
C TYR A 254 -6.20 18.46 -12.53
N CYS A 255 -5.24 18.94 -11.75
CA CYS A 255 -5.31 19.00 -10.29
C CYS A 255 -6.40 19.91 -9.71
N THR A 256 -7.31 20.40 -10.56
CA THR A 256 -8.52 21.13 -10.16
C THR A 256 -9.81 20.35 -10.46
N VAL A 257 -9.80 19.03 -10.36
CA VAL A 257 -11.07 18.33 -10.13
C VAL A 257 -11.54 18.80 -8.76
N SER A 258 -12.59 19.62 -8.74
CA SER A 258 -13.09 20.19 -7.48
C SER A 258 -13.32 19.04 -6.50
N ASN A 259 -12.97 19.20 -5.23
CA ASN A 259 -13.26 18.22 -4.17
C ASN A 259 -14.74 17.75 -4.19
N ILE A 260 -15.64 18.60 -4.70
CA ILE A 260 -17.07 18.33 -4.88
C ILE A 260 -17.31 17.25 -5.95
N LYS A 261 -16.60 17.28 -7.08
CA LYS A 261 -16.75 16.25 -8.14
C LYS A 261 -16.26 14.90 -7.66
N VAL A 262 -15.08 14.84 -7.02
CA VAL A 262 -14.53 13.62 -6.44
C VAL A 262 -15.48 13.03 -5.39
N MET A 263 -16.06 13.86 -4.56
CA MET A 263 -17.05 13.45 -3.55
C MET A 263 -18.31 12.86 -4.21
N ARG A 264 -18.87 13.56 -5.18
CA ARG A 264 -20.09 13.14 -5.90
C ARG A 264 -19.89 11.81 -6.62
N ASP A 265 -18.81 11.68 -7.37
CA ASP A 265 -18.51 10.47 -8.14
C ASP A 265 -18.24 9.28 -7.22
N TYR A 266 -17.55 9.52 -6.07
CA TYR A 266 -17.36 8.50 -5.04
C TYR A 266 -18.71 7.97 -4.50
N PHE A 267 -19.60 8.85 -4.07
CA PHE A 267 -20.87 8.40 -3.48
C PHE A 267 -21.77 7.73 -4.51
N LYS A 268 -21.87 8.27 -5.74
CA LYS A 268 -22.62 7.65 -6.84
C LYS A 268 -22.13 6.23 -7.14
N ALA A 269 -20.82 6.05 -7.29
CA ALA A 269 -20.24 4.74 -7.55
C ALA A 269 -20.37 3.79 -6.35
N MET A 270 -20.27 4.30 -5.12
CA MET A 270 -20.37 3.50 -3.91
C MET A 270 -21.78 2.96 -3.67
N GLU A 271 -22.82 3.68 -4.06
CA GLU A 271 -24.20 3.17 -4.05
C GLU A 271 -24.34 1.92 -4.92
N VAL A 272 -23.82 1.96 -6.15
CA VAL A 272 -23.83 0.79 -7.05
C VAL A 272 -23.04 -0.39 -6.46
N VAL A 273 -21.89 -0.11 -5.88
CA VAL A 273 -21.05 -1.14 -5.22
C VAL A 273 -21.78 -1.78 -4.05
N MET A 274 -22.42 -0.99 -3.18
CA MET A 274 -23.17 -1.50 -2.03
C MET A 274 -24.38 -2.34 -2.48
N GLN A 275 -25.12 -1.90 -3.51
CA GLN A 275 -26.23 -2.68 -4.07
C GLN A 275 -25.77 -4.04 -4.61
N ARG A 276 -24.64 -4.10 -5.34
CA ARG A 276 -24.08 -5.36 -5.86
C ARG A 276 -23.62 -6.30 -4.75
N THR A 277 -22.98 -5.76 -3.71
CA THR A 277 -22.51 -6.55 -2.57
C THR A 277 -23.63 -6.99 -1.61
N SER A 278 -24.78 -6.28 -1.62
CA SER A 278 -25.96 -6.66 -0.83
C SER A 278 -26.85 -7.69 -1.55
N ARG A 279 -26.91 -7.66 -2.90
CA ARG A 279 -27.71 -8.60 -3.71
C ARG A 279 -27.11 -10.01 -3.82
N GLY A 280 -25.92 -10.24 -3.32
CA GLY A 280 -25.31 -11.58 -3.21
C GLY A 280 -25.90 -12.43 -2.07
N HIS A 281 -27.17 -12.20 -1.72
CA HIS A 281 -27.96 -13.07 -0.85
C HIS A 281 -29.06 -13.72 -1.65
N PRO A 282 -29.07 -15.06 -1.86
CA PRO A 282 -30.31 -15.81 -1.86
C PRO A 282 -30.82 -15.94 -0.44
#